data_9270dc0afb83ce70a1c8942930abc51a
#
_entry.id   9270dc0afb83ce70a1c8942930abc51a
#
_cell.length_a   1.000
_cell.length_b   1.000
_cell.length_c   1.000
_cell.angle_alpha   90.00
_cell.angle_beta   90.00
_cell.angle_gamma   90.00
#
_symmetry.space_group_name_H-M   'P 1'
#
loop_
_entity.id
_entity.type
_entity.pdbx_description
1 polymer ?
#
loop_
_entity_poly.entity_id
_entity_poly.type
_entity_poly.pdbx_seq_one_letter_code
_entity_poly.pdbx_strand_id
1 'polypeptide(L)'
;MEATIFTGWVYDFLKPYALDLKVAHPEMLKAITAAKKKNDRADAEKIADLLRVNLLPECHMLSEEIRELRRILRYRNHIVRTAVKMQNKISGLLMEVGVNYSKRRIHGKKYFHDILERVEEIPPSVKELLKLSRSSYEIFRSFQKRLVETLHTNNLIHDRVQHLMTIRGVGEITALTWVLEVGDSGRFTSIRKAVSYCGLCSAQRESAGKEQRGPISKKRNKHLQTMLIEAAKLAPHWNEQLAIVYERELKKGDRNRATLAVARKLVAYMLKVDKKQADFKPAEMQAA
;
A
#
# COMPACT_ATOMS: atom_id res chain seq x y z
N MET A 1 6.35 -24.90 1.31
CA MET A 1 6.82 -24.34 0.02
C MET A 1 7.35 -22.92 0.22
N GLU A 2 8.28 -22.45 -0.62
CA GLU A 2 8.74 -21.06 -0.62
C GLU A 2 7.81 -20.16 -1.44
N ALA A 3 7.63 -18.91 -1.02
CA ALA A 3 6.80 -17.95 -1.75
C ALA A 3 7.50 -17.46 -3.03
N THR A 4 6.83 -17.62 -4.18
CA THR A 4 7.24 -17.19 -5.53
C THR A 4 6.11 -16.45 -6.23
N ILE A 5 6.28 -16.08 -7.50
CA ILE A 5 5.18 -15.54 -8.32
C ILE A 5 4.06 -16.56 -8.55
N PHE A 6 4.35 -17.85 -8.48
CA PHE A 6 3.40 -18.96 -8.68
C PHE A 6 2.73 -19.43 -7.39
N THR A 7 3.04 -18.81 -6.24
CA THR A 7 2.61 -19.28 -4.91
C THR A 7 1.11 -19.55 -4.82
N GLY A 8 0.28 -18.64 -5.32
CA GLY A 8 -1.18 -18.81 -5.25
C GLY A 8 -1.64 -20.07 -5.97
N TRP A 9 -1.25 -20.23 -7.22
CA TRP A 9 -1.61 -21.38 -8.04
C TRP A 9 -1.10 -22.71 -7.46
N VAL A 10 0.17 -22.77 -7.07
CA VAL A 10 0.77 -23.98 -6.48
C VAL A 10 0.13 -24.32 -5.13
N TYR A 11 -0.16 -23.29 -4.32
CA TYR A 11 -0.82 -23.46 -3.03
C TYR A 11 -2.22 -24.08 -3.18
N ASP A 12 -3.03 -23.52 -4.10
CA ASP A 12 -4.40 -24.02 -4.33
C ASP A 12 -4.39 -25.42 -4.90
N PHE A 13 -3.44 -25.71 -5.81
CA PHE A 13 -3.27 -27.05 -6.38
C PHE A 13 -2.87 -28.10 -5.33
N LEU A 14 -1.98 -27.76 -4.40
CA LEU A 14 -1.47 -28.69 -3.39
C LEU A 14 -2.38 -28.82 -2.16
N LYS A 15 -3.18 -27.80 -1.86
CA LYS A 15 -4.01 -27.74 -0.66
C LYS A 15 -4.92 -28.96 -0.45
N PRO A 16 -5.59 -29.53 -1.46
CA PRO A 16 -6.43 -30.72 -1.30
C PRO A 16 -5.65 -31.98 -0.93
N TYR A 17 -4.35 -32.03 -1.18
CA TYR A 17 -3.49 -33.19 -0.99
C TYR A 17 -2.61 -33.10 0.28
N ALA A 18 -2.65 -31.99 0.99
CA ALA A 18 -1.80 -31.73 2.16
C ALA A 18 -2.64 -31.52 3.42
N LEU A 19 -2.27 -32.18 4.51
CA LEU A 19 -2.89 -31.97 5.83
C LEU A 19 -2.61 -30.55 6.34
N ASP A 20 -1.39 -30.07 6.17
CA ASP A 20 -0.97 -28.72 6.52
C ASP A 20 -0.01 -28.21 5.44
N LEU A 21 -0.37 -27.11 4.80
CA LEU A 21 0.42 -26.51 3.72
C LEU A 21 0.89 -25.12 4.12
N LYS A 22 2.17 -24.98 4.41
CA LYS A 22 2.80 -23.76 4.84
C LYS A 22 3.60 -23.09 3.72
N VAL A 23 3.55 -21.78 3.68
CA VAL A 23 4.30 -20.93 2.71
C VAL A 23 5.36 -20.15 3.46
N ALA A 24 6.61 -20.35 3.10
CA ALA A 24 7.76 -19.69 3.73
C ALA A 24 8.11 -18.34 3.08
N HIS A 25 8.52 -17.38 3.90
CA HIS A 25 8.93 -16.05 3.44
C HIS A 25 10.37 -16.07 2.91
N PRO A 26 10.64 -15.78 1.61
CA PRO A 26 11.97 -15.95 1.00
C PRO A 26 13.09 -15.15 1.69
N GLU A 27 12.84 -13.88 2.00
CA GLU A 27 13.85 -13.02 2.64
C GLU A 27 14.17 -13.45 4.08
N MET A 28 13.18 -14.01 4.79
CA MET A 28 13.39 -14.52 6.14
C MET A 28 14.12 -15.86 6.10
N LEU A 29 13.81 -16.72 5.12
CA LEU A 29 14.57 -17.95 4.88
C LEU A 29 16.05 -17.65 4.63
N LYS A 30 16.37 -16.69 3.78
CA LYS A 30 17.77 -16.30 3.52
C LYS A 30 18.53 -15.87 4.78
N ALA A 31 17.85 -15.20 5.71
CA ALA A 31 18.46 -14.78 6.96
C ALA A 31 18.82 -15.95 7.89
N ILE A 32 18.08 -17.06 7.81
CA ILE A 32 18.25 -18.25 8.66
C ILE A 32 19.16 -19.28 7.98
N THR A 33 19.14 -19.36 6.64
CA THR A 33 19.75 -20.44 5.86
C THR A 33 20.97 -20.01 5.04
N ALA A 34 21.80 -19.11 5.55
CA ALA A 34 23.02 -18.70 4.88
C ALA A 34 23.96 -19.90 4.63
N ALA A 35 24.14 -20.30 3.36
CA ALA A 35 25.02 -21.39 2.97
C ALA A 35 25.83 -21.07 1.73
N LYS A 36 27.08 -21.61 1.65
CA LYS A 36 27.98 -21.43 0.50
C LYS A 36 27.50 -22.16 -0.77
N LYS A 37 26.77 -23.28 -0.62
CA LYS A 37 26.19 -24.04 -1.74
C LYS A 37 24.71 -23.77 -1.85
N LYS A 38 24.26 -23.33 -3.03
CA LYS A 38 22.86 -23.12 -3.35
C LYS A 38 22.46 -24.10 -4.44
N ASN A 39 21.56 -25.03 -4.10
CA ASN A 39 20.86 -25.89 -5.05
C ASN A 39 19.48 -26.22 -4.48
N ASP A 40 18.55 -26.60 -5.34
CA ASP A 40 17.14 -26.85 -4.99
C ASP A 40 16.99 -27.93 -3.93
N ARG A 41 17.85 -28.96 -3.93
CA ARG A 41 17.82 -30.04 -2.94
C ARG A 41 18.20 -29.54 -1.55
N ALA A 42 19.27 -28.76 -1.44
CA ALA A 42 19.71 -28.18 -0.17
C ALA A 42 18.69 -27.14 0.37
N ASP A 43 18.03 -26.39 -0.52
CA ASP A 43 16.99 -25.44 -0.13
C ASP A 43 15.72 -26.16 0.33
N ALA A 44 15.34 -27.28 -0.31
CA ALA A 44 14.22 -28.13 0.12
C ALA A 44 14.50 -28.79 1.48
N GLU A 45 15.71 -29.31 1.71
CA GLU A 45 16.15 -29.89 2.98
C GLU A 45 16.05 -28.89 4.14
N LYS A 46 16.54 -27.68 3.95
CA LYS A 46 16.46 -26.60 4.94
C LYS A 46 15.01 -26.19 5.27
N ILE A 47 14.15 -26.12 4.26
CA ILE A 47 12.72 -25.85 4.48
C ILE A 47 12.09 -26.97 5.29
N ALA A 48 12.41 -28.22 5.00
CA ALA A 48 11.90 -29.37 5.74
C ALA A 48 12.39 -29.36 7.21
N ASP A 49 13.67 -29.06 7.45
CA ASP A 49 14.22 -28.93 8.80
C ASP A 49 13.56 -27.80 9.60
N LEU A 50 13.40 -26.64 9.00
CA LEU A 50 12.72 -25.50 9.65
C LEU A 50 11.26 -25.82 9.95
N LEU A 51 10.57 -26.56 9.06
CA LEU A 51 9.21 -26.99 9.28
C LEU A 51 9.15 -27.99 10.46
N ARG A 52 10.03 -28.99 10.49
CA ARG A 52 10.13 -30.00 11.54
C ARG A 52 10.30 -29.42 12.93
N VAL A 53 11.14 -28.37 13.07
CA VAL A 53 11.39 -27.70 14.36
C VAL A 53 10.47 -26.49 14.62
N ASN A 54 9.42 -26.30 13.80
CA ASN A 54 8.43 -25.22 13.89
C ASN A 54 9.05 -23.80 13.88
N LEU A 55 10.16 -23.63 13.15
CA LEU A 55 10.86 -22.35 12.97
C LEU A 55 10.70 -21.77 11.56
N LEU A 56 9.81 -22.34 10.73
CA LEU A 56 9.56 -21.85 9.40
C LEU A 56 8.95 -20.44 9.46
N PRO A 57 9.57 -19.43 8.81
CA PRO A 57 9.01 -18.08 8.76
C PRO A 57 7.82 -18.04 7.79
N GLU A 58 6.62 -18.21 8.32
CA GLU A 58 5.41 -18.36 7.52
C GLU A 58 4.91 -17.06 6.91
N CYS A 59 4.46 -17.15 5.65
CA CYS A 59 3.63 -16.15 4.98
C CYS A 59 2.15 -16.50 5.17
N HIS A 60 1.37 -15.54 5.65
CA HIS A 60 -0.08 -15.71 5.69
C HIS A 60 -0.67 -15.77 4.28
N MET A 61 -1.33 -16.88 3.95
CA MET A 61 -2.05 -17.04 2.70
C MET A 61 -3.48 -16.54 2.84
N LEU A 62 -3.87 -15.64 1.96
CA LEU A 62 -5.24 -15.15 1.85
C LEU A 62 -6.11 -16.17 1.09
N SER A 63 -7.43 -16.14 1.29
CA SER A 63 -8.37 -16.92 0.46
C SER A 63 -8.21 -16.56 -1.03
N GLU A 64 -8.65 -17.46 -1.90
CA GLU A 64 -8.55 -17.28 -3.35
C GLU A 64 -9.29 -16.02 -3.79
N GLU A 65 -10.50 -15.82 -3.31
CA GLU A 65 -11.36 -14.68 -3.65
C GLU A 65 -10.70 -13.35 -3.25
N ILE A 66 -10.12 -13.28 -2.04
CA ILE A 66 -9.41 -12.08 -1.59
C ILE A 66 -8.13 -11.87 -2.41
N ARG A 67 -7.44 -12.94 -2.83
CA ARG A 67 -6.25 -12.81 -3.71
C ARG A 67 -6.62 -12.27 -5.09
N GLU A 68 -7.77 -12.66 -5.64
CA GLU A 68 -8.27 -12.12 -6.92
C GLU A 68 -8.57 -10.63 -6.81
N LEU A 69 -9.35 -10.21 -5.83
CA LEU A 69 -9.65 -8.79 -5.60
C LEU A 69 -8.37 -7.97 -5.32
N ARG A 70 -7.43 -8.53 -4.55
CA ARG A 70 -6.12 -7.90 -4.33
C ARG A 70 -5.33 -7.72 -5.62
N ARG A 71 -5.44 -8.66 -6.58
CA ARG A 71 -4.82 -8.53 -7.91
C ARG A 71 -5.39 -7.33 -8.66
N ILE A 72 -6.71 -7.15 -8.64
CA ILE A 72 -7.41 -5.99 -9.24
C ILE A 72 -6.91 -4.68 -8.59
N LEU A 73 -6.85 -4.59 -7.26
CA LEU A 73 -6.35 -3.41 -6.54
C LEU A 73 -4.90 -3.09 -6.90
N ARG A 74 -4.03 -4.10 -6.93
CA ARG A 74 -2.62 -3.92 -7.27
C ARG A 74 -2.44 -3.49 -8.72
N TYR A 75 -3.24 -4.01 -9.63
CA TYR A 75 -3.27 -3.58 -11.03
C TYR A 75 -3.78 -2.14 -11.15
N ARG A 76 -4.84 -1.78 -10.44
CA ARG A 76 -5.29 -0.36 -10.34
C ARG A 76 -4.15 0.56 -9.88
N ASN A 77 -3.36 0.16 -8.88
CA ASN A 77 -2.24 0.95 -8.41
C ASN A 77 -1.10 1.05 -9.46
N HIS A 78 -0.93 0.04 -10.30
CA HIS A 78 -0.03 0.10 -11.46
C HIS A 78 -0.54 1.12 -12.49
N ILE A 79 -1.82 1.07 -12.86
CA ILE A 79 -2.46 2.01 -13.79
C ILE A 79 -2.33 3.46 -13.31
N VAL A 80 -2.54 3.74 -12.03
CA VAL A 80 -2.34 5.08 -11.46
C VAL A 80 -0.91 5.58 -11.65
N ARG A 81 0.08 4.73 -11.37
CA ARG A 81 1.49 5.11 -11.58
C ARG A 81 1.81 5.37 -13.04
N THR A 82 1.20 4.62 -13.95
CA THR A 82 1.37 4.81 -15.40
C THR A 82 0.71 6.11 -15.87
N ALA A 83 -0.49 6.43 -15.35
CA ALA A 83 -1.15 7.71 -15.61
C ALA A 83 -0.29 8.90 -15.15
N VAL A 84 0.31 8.82 -13.96
CA VAL A 84 1.24 9.85 -13.45
C VAL A 84 2.48 9.98 -14.34
N LYS A 85 3.01 8.87 -14.88
CA LYS A 85 4.12 8.93 -15.85
C LYS A 85 3.73 9.71 -17.11
N MET A 86 2.50 9.52 -17.62
CA MET A 86 2.01 10.30 -18.76
C MET A 86 1.85 11.80 -18.44
N GLN A 87 1.36 12.13 -17.25
CA GLN A 87 1.32 13.52 -16.78
C GLN A 87 2.71 14.15 -16.73
N ASN A 88 3.68 13.44 -16.20
CA ASN A 88 5.06 13.91 -16.13
C ASN A 88 5.68 14.05 -17.53
N LYS A 89 5.33 13.15 -18.48
CA LYS A 89 5.79 13.25 -19.87
C LYS A 89 5.24 14.49 -20.57
N ILE A 90 3.96 14.83 -20.35
CA ILE A 90 3.36 16.08 -20.85
C ILE A 90 4.14 17.29 -20.32
N SER A 91 4.39 17.32 -19.01
CA SER A 91 5.17 18.39 -18.39
C SER A 91 6.59 18.48 -18.97
N GLY A 92 7.27 17.34 -19.14
CA GLY A 92 8.61 17.27 -19.69
C GLY A 92 8.70 17.80 -21.12
N LEU A 93 7.75 17.39 -21.99
CA LEU A 93 7.69 17.86 -23.38
C LEU A 93 7.49 19.37 -23.50
N LEU A 94 6.62 19.97 -22.66
CA LEU A 94 6.42 21.42 -22.64
C LEU A 94 7.67 22.16 -22.14
N MET A 95 8.35 21.64 -21.14
CA MET A 95 9.60 22.22 -20.62
C MET A 95 10.73 22.13 -21.64
N GLU A 96 10.83 21.04 -22.39
CA GLU A 96 11.84 20.78 -23.44
C GLU A 96 11.81 21.87 -24.52
N VAL A 97 10.62 22.36 -24.88
CA VAL A 97 10.41 23.42 -25.89
C VAL A 97 10.22 24.84 -25.29
N GLY A 98 10.52 25.02 -24.01
CA GLY A 98 10.51 26.32 -23.37
C GLY A 98 9.11 26.91 -23.09
N VAL A 99 8.04 26.12 -23.25
CA VAL A 99 6.66 26.61 -23.06
C VAL A 99 6.34 26.81 -21.59
N ASN A 100 5.93 28.02 -21.22
CA ASN A 100 5.46 28.31 -19.88
C ASN A 100 4.02 27.81 -19.67
N TYR A 101 3.78 27.05 -18.58
CA TYR A 101 2.48 26.47 -18.27
C TYR A 101 2.22 26.36 -16.76
N SER A 102 0.95 26.30 -16.39
CA SER A 102 0.54 26.04 -15.01
C SER A 102 0.46 24.54 -14.71
N LYS A 103 1.34 24.05 -13.82
CA LYS A 103 1.34 22.62 -13.37
C LYS A 103 -0.02 22.16 -12.83
N ARG A 104 -0.80 23.06 -12.22
CA ARG A 104 -2.12 22.71 -11.67
C ARG A 104 -3.18 22.57 -12.77
N ARG A 105 -3.06 23.34 -13.85
CA ARG A 105 -4.10 23.43 -14.89
C ARG A 105 -3.83 22.53 -16.08
N ILE A 106 -2.58 22.12 -16.33
CA ILE A 106 -2.16 21.38 -17.54
C ILE A 106 -2.94 20.09 -17.78
N HIS A 107 -3.42 19.46 -16.70
CA HIS A 107 -4.20 18.22 -16.81
C HIS A 107 -5.71 18.47 -17.00
N GLY A 108 -6.16 19.72 -17.00
CA GLY A 108 -7.52 20.12 -17.38
C GLY A 108 -7.68 20.13 -18.91
N LYS A 109 -8.82 19.61 -19.44
CA LYS A 109 -9.03 19.49 -20.89
C LYS A 109 -8.93 20.83 -21.60
N LYS A 110 -9.65 21.84 -21.10
CA LYS A 110 -9.70 23.17 -21.71
C LYS A 110 -8.30 23.82 -21.76
N TYR A 111 -7.61 23.88 -20.63
CA TYR A 111 -6.29 24.51 -20.55
C TYR A 111 -5.25 23.78 -21.42
N PHE A 112 -5.29 22.45 -21.50
CA PHE A 112 -4.41 21.69 -22.37
C PHE A 112 -4.64 22.00 -23.84
N HIS A 113 -5.91 22.11 -24.27
CA HIS A 113 -6.29 22.51 -25.63
C HIS A 113 -5.82 23.95 -25.93
N ASP A 114 -6.12 24.89 -25.00
CA ASP A 114 -5.69 26.29 -25.14
C ASP A 114 -4.16 26.41 -25.35
N ILE A 115 -3.36 25.59 -24.65
CA ILE A 115 -1.90 25.58 -24.86
C ILE A 115 -1.52 25.10 -26.26
N LEU A 116 -2.13 24.03 -26.75
CA LEU A 116 -1.82 23.47 -28.07
C LEU A 116 -2.19 24.43 -29.21
N GLU A 117 -3.22 25.26 -29.05
CA GLU A 117 -3.69 26.19 -30.07
C GLU A 117 -2.97 27.55 -30.01
N ARG A 118 -2.72 28.08 -28.81
CA ARG A 118 -2.16 29.43 -28.62
C ARG A 118 -0.65 29.52 -28.69
N VAL A 119 0.06 28.40 -28.46
CA VAL A 119 1.51 28.40 -28.45
C VAL A 119 2.03 27.99 -29.82
N GLU A 120 2.36 28.96 -30.65
CA GLU A 120 2.92 28.76 -32.00
C GLU A 120 4.30 28.09 -31.96
N GLU A 121 5.04 28.31 -30.88
CA GLU A 121 6.40 27.83 -30.67
C GLU A 121 6.52 26.30 -30.47
N ILE A 122 5.40 25.58 -30.28
CA ILE A 122 5.43 24.14 -30.11
C ILE A 122 5.61 23.45 -31.45
N PRO A 123 6.72 22.74 -31.68
CA PRO A 123 6.93 21.98 -32.92
C PRO A 123 5.79 20.96 -33.20
N PRO A 124 5.43 20.73 -34.47
CA PRO A 124 4.37 19.79 -34.82
C PRO A 124 4.58 18.38 -34.24
N SER A 125 5.82 17.89 -34.22
CA SER A 125 6.17 16.60 -33.61
C SER A 125 5.87 16.56 -32.10
N VAL A 126 6.18 17.65 -31.39
CA VAL A 126 5.90 17.76 -29.94
C VAL A 126 4.40 17.88 -29.68
N LYS A 127 3.66 18.62 -30.53
CA LYS A 127 2.18 18.68 -30.44
C LYS A 127 1.56 17.29 -30.55
N GLU A 128 2.07 16.45 -31.45
CA GLU A 128 1.59 15.06 -31.61
C GLU A 128 1.91 14.20 -30.39
N LEU A 129 3.14 14.27 -29.86
CA LEU A 129 3.54 13.55 -28.64
C LEU A 129 2.73 13.99 -27.40
N LEU A 130 2.39 15.27 -27.31
CA LEU A 130 1.52 15.81 -26.26
C LEU A 130 0.09 15.22 -26.36
N LYS A 131 -0.49 15.16 -27.57
CA LYS A 131 -1.81 14.56 -27.82
C LYS A 131 -1.81 13.08 -27.45
N LEU A 132 -0.80 12.30 -27.88
CA LEU A 132 -0.66 10.88 -27.54
C LEU A 132 -0.54 10.66 -26.03
N SER A 133 0.30 11.46 -25.37
CA SER A 133 0.47 11.37 -23.91
C SER A 133 -0.83 11.72 -23.16
N ARG A 134 -1.59 12.67 -23.68
CA ARG A 134 -2.89 13.07 -23.13
C ARG A 134 -3.94 11.96 -23.30
N SER A 135 -4.07 11.40 -24.49
CA SER A 135 -5.01 10.31 -24.78
C SER A 135 -4.70 9.08 -23.90
N SER A 136 -3.42 8.71 -23.80
CA SER A 136 -2.98 7.63 -22.89
C SER A 136 -3.36 7.90 -21.45
N TYR A 137 -3.15 9.11 -20.95
CA TYR A 137 -3.54 9.50 -19.60
C TYR A 137 -5.06 9.36 -19.35
N GLU A 138 -5.88 9.78 -20.32
CA GLU A 138 -7.35 9.68 -20.20
C GLU A 138 -7.82 8.22 -20.22
N ILE A 139 -7.23 7.36 -21.05
CA ILE A 139 -7.49 5.92 -21.08
C ILE A 139 -7.14 5.29 -19.72
N PHE A 140 -5.97 5.56 -19.16
CA PHE A 140 -5.58 5.02 -17.87
C PHE A 140 -6.49 5.52 -16.74
N ARG A 141 -6.98 6.76 -16.80
CA ARG A 141 -7.99 7.25 -15.84
C ARG A 141 -9.31 6.51 -15.94
N SER A 142 -9.77 6.19 -17.14
CA SER A 142 -11.01 5.41 -17.33
C SER A 142 -10.85 3.99 -16.78
N PHE A 143 -9.73 3.34 -17.05
CA PHE A 143 -9.41 2.01 -16.49
C PHE A 143 -9.37 2.04 -14.95
N GLN A 144 -8.75 3.06 -14.38
CA GLN A 144 -8.72 3.23 -12.92
C GLN A 144 -10.13 3.27 -12.32
N LYS A 145 -11.06 4.04 -12.91
CA LYS A 145 -12.46 4.10 -12.46
C LYS A 145 -13.13 2.74 -12.52
N ARG A 146 -13.05 2.04 -13.65
CA ARG A 146 -13.63 0.71 -13.82
C ARG A 146 -13.12 -0.29 -12.78
N LEU A 147 -11.80 -0.32 -12.52
CA LEU A 147 -11.22 -1.22 -11.53
C LEU A 147 -11.67 -0.91 -10.10
N VAL A 148 -11.87 0.37 -9.76
CA VAL A 148 -12.42 0.76 -8.44
C VAL A 148 -13.89 0.33 -8.36
N GLU A 149 -14.68 0.56 -9.39
CA GLU A 149 -16.08 0.14 -9.47
C GLU A 149 -16.24 -1.37 -9.23
N THR A 150 -15.42 -2.18 -9.92
CA THR A 150 -15.41 -3.64 -9.72
C THR A 150 -15.13 -4.03 -8.26
N LEU A 151 -14.28 -3.30 -7.56
CA LEU A 151 -13.99 -3.54 -6.14
C LEU A 151 -15.11 -3.03 -5.23
N HIS A 152 -15.70 -1.88 -5.57
CA HIS A 152 -16.76 -1.24 -4.78
C HIS A 152 -18.03 -2.08 -4.74
N THR A 153 -18.41 -2.68 -5.88
CA THR A 153 -19.63 -3.47 -6.01
C THR A 153 -19.50 -4.91 -5.53
N ASN A 154 -18.32 -5.31 -5.02
CA ASN A 154 -18.10 -6.69 -4.57
C ASN A 154 -18.61 -6.91 -3.15
N ASN A 155 -19.66 -7.74 -3.01
CA ASN A 155 -20.34 -8.02 -1.75
C ASN A 155 -19.44 -8.64 -0.67
N LEU A 156 -18.39 -9.39 -1.05
CA LEU A 156 -17.48 -10.07 -0.11
C LEU A 156 -16.75 -9.08 0.82
N ILE A 157 -16.49 -7.87 0.34
CA ILE A 157 -15.67 -6.87 1.06
C ILE A 157 -16.45 -5.60 1.39
N HIS A 158 -17.66 -5.45 0.86
CA HIS A 158 -18.45 -4.21 0.92
C HIS A 158 -18.60 -3.71 2.36
N ASP A 159 -19.18 -4.51 3.23
CA ASP A 159 -19.49 -4.09 4.62
C ASP A 159 -18.22 -3.73 5.40
N ARG A 160 -17.14 -4.52 5.24
CA ARG A 160 -15.86 -4.23 5.87
C ARG A 160 -15.28 -2.88 5.40
N VAL A 161 -15.41 -2.58 4.11
CA VAL A 161 -14.97 -1.31 3.53
C VAL A 161 -15.81 -0.16 4.08
N GLN A 162 -17.13 -0.31 4.15
CA GLN A 162 -18.05 0.71 4.69
C GLN A 162 -17.74 1.01 6.15
N HIS A 163 -17.59 0.01 7.01
CA HIS A 163 -17.20 0.21 8.41
C HIS A 163 -15.86 0.95 8.55
N LEU A 164 -14.86 0.64 7.74
CA LEU A 164 -13.58 1.33 7.77
C LEU A 164 -13.68 2.79 7.32
N MET A 165 -14.56 3.10 6.36
CA MET A 165 -14.79 4.45 5.88
C MET A 165 -15.49 5.35 6.91
N THR A 166 -16.11 4.80 7.95
CA THR A 166 -16.64 5.59 9.09
C THR A 166 -15.53 6.28 9.90
N ILE A 167 -14.28 5.85 9.76
CA ILE A 167 -13.13 6.53 10.35
C ILE A 167 -12.83 7.79 9.52
N ARG A 168 -13.10 8.97 10.05
CA ARG A 168 -12.78 10.23 9.37
C ARG A 168 -11.30 10.29 9.02
N GLY A 169 -11.00 10.49 7.74
CA GLY A 169 -9.65 10.46 7.16
C GLY A 169 -9.27 9.12 6.51
N VAL A 170 -10.14 8.11 6.56
CA VAL A 170 -10.00 6.87 5.78
C VAL A 170 -10.94 6.91 4.59
N GLY A 171 -10.37 7.10 3.39
CA GLY A 171 -11.13 7.04 2.14
C GLY A 171 -11.24 5.61 1.60
N GLU A 172 -12.09 5.42 0.59
CA GLU A 172 -12.39 4.13 -0.04
C GLU A 172 -11.12 3.34 -0.43
N ILE A 173 -10.17 3.97 -1.10
CA ILE A 173 -8.94 3.27 -1.54
C ILE A 173 -8.08 2.83 -0.36
N THR A 174 -8.08 3.58 0.74
CA THR A 174 -7.38 3.19 1.96
C THR A 174 -8.06 1.99 2.62
N ALA A 175 -9.39 2.00 2.69
CA ALA A 175 -10.19 0.91 3.22
C ALA A 175 -10.04 -0.37 2.37
N LEU A 176 -10.19 -0.27 1.04
CA LEU A 176 -9.94 -1.36 0.09
C LEU A 176 -8.53 -1.93 0.24
N THR A 177 -7.52 -1.06 0.35
CA THR A 177 -6.12 -1.52 0.52
C THR A 177 -5.96 -2.27 1.84
N TRP A 178 -6.57 -1.79 2.92
CA TRP A 178 -6.54 -2.49 4.19
C TRP A 178 -7.18 -3.88 4.09
N VAL A 179 -8.43 -3.96 3.63
CA VAL A 179 -9.18 -5.22 3.56
C VAL A 179 -8.45 -6.27 2.72
N LEU A 180 -7.95 -5.87 1.54
CA LEU A 180 -7.36 -6.78 0.57
C LEU A 180 -5.89 -7.14 0.84
N GLU A 181 -5.13 -6.29 1.53
CA GLU A 181 -3.74 -6.59 1.87
C GLU A 181 -3.58 -7.21 3.27
N VAL A 182 -4.52 -6.94 4.18
CA VAL A 182 -4.55 -7.54 5.51
C VAL A 182 -5.22 -8.92 5.48
N GLY A 183 -6.33 -9.05 4.76
CA GLY A 183 -7.17 -10.26 4.79
C GLY A 183 -7.86 -10.44 6.15
N ASP A 184 -7.57 -11.53 6.85
CA ASP A 184 -8.07 -11.73 8.21
C ASP A 184 -7.33 -10.83 9.22
N SER A 185 -8.05 -9.88 9.81
CA SER A 185 -7.53 -8.99 10.84
C SER A 185 -7.40 -9.68 12.20
N GLY A 186 -8.11 -10.78 12.41
CA GLY A 186 -8.08 -11.61 13.63
C GLY A 186 -6.70 -12.16 13.93
N ARG A 187 -5.90 -12.43 12.89
CA ARG A 187 -4.53 -12.97 13.00
C ARG A 187 -3.55 -12.05 13.76
N PHE A 188 -3.84 -10.78 13.89
CA PHE A 188 -2.98 -9.88 14.67
C PHE A 188 -3.33 -9.95 16.16
N THR A 189 -2.46 -10.52 16.93
CA THR A 189 -2.64 -10.63 18.40
C THR A 189 -2.46 -9.28 19.13
N SER A 190 -1.85 -8.27 18.47
CA SER A 190 -1.68 -6.92 19.03
C SER A 190 -1.61 -5.84 17.95
N ILE A 191 -1.91 -4.60 18.34
CA ILE A 191 -1.74 -3.42 17.48
C ILE A 191 -0.29 -3.30 17.00
N ARG A 192 0.69 -3.61 17.85
CA ARG A 192 2.12 -3.56 17.51
C ARG A 192 2.46 -4.49 16.35
N LYS A 193 1.91 -5.70 16.30
CA LYS A 193 2.10 -6.65 15.19
C LYS A 193 1.48 -6.13 13.89
N ALA A 194 0.29 -5.53 13.95
CA ALA A 194 -0.34 -4.91 12.78
C ALA A 194 0.48 -3.70 12.27
N VAL A 195 0.95 -2.83 13.14
CA VAL A 195 1.82 -1.69 12.80
C VAL A 195 3.14 -2.16 12.17
N SER A 196 3.73 -3.24 12.69
CA SER A 196 4.95 -3.85 12.14
C SER A 196 4.70 -4.43 10.74
N TYR A 197 3.60 -5.16 10.54
CA TYR A 197 3.20 -5.70 9.24
C TYR A 197 2.99 -4.59 8.19
N CYS A 198 2.42 -3.46 8.59
CA CYS A 198 2.30 -2.27 7.75
C CYS A 198 3.64 -1.55 7.50
N GLY A 199 4.74 -1.96 8.14
CA GLY A 199 6.06 -1.36 7.98
C GLY A 199 6.20 0.03 8.56
N LEU A 200 5.41 0.36 9.59
CA LEU A 200 5.43 1.67 10.25
C LEU A 200 6.34 1.69 11.49
N CYS A 201 7.09 0.61 11.74
CA CYS A 201 8.11 0.53 12.80
C CYS A 201 9.48 0.92 12.25
N SER A 202 10.29 1.57 13.07
CA SER A 202 11.71 1.78 12.79
C SER A 202 12.45 0.45 12.86
N ALA A 203 13.51 0.30 12.06
CA ALA A 203 14.46 -0.76 12.28
C ALA A 203 15.20 -0.48 13.60
N GLN A 204 15.25 -1.45 14.49
CA GLN A 204 15.97 -1.38 15.74
C GLN A 204 17.20 -2.27 15.65
N ARG A 205 18.35 -1.74 16.00
CA ARG A 205 19.60 -2.47 16.19
C ARG A 205 20.06 -2.21 17.61
N GLU A 206 20.27 -3.27 18.34
CA GLU A 206 20.80 -3.20 19.71
C GLU A 206 22.05 -4.06 19.79
N SER A 207 23.11 -3.49 20.32
CA SER A 207 24.36 -4.18 20.58
C SER A 207 24.98 -3.60 21.84
N ALA A 208 25.38 -4.47 22.77
CA ALA A 208 26.02 -4.09 24.04
C ALA A 208 25.24 -3.00 24.82
N GLY A 209 23.91 -3.10 24.88
CA GLY A 209 23.05 -2.13 25.58
C GLY A 209 22.85 -0.78 24.86
N LYS A 210 23.43 -0.60 23.66
CA LYS A 210 23.24 0.60 22.84
C LYS A 210 22.15 0.37 21.80
N GLU A 211 21.02 1.03 21.95
CA GLU A 211 19.91 1.01 21.00
C GLU A 211 20.14 2.05 19.89
N GLN A 212 20.15 1.61 18.63
CA GLN A 212 20.14 2.47 17.46
C GLN A 212 18.83 2.28 16.69
N ARG A 213 18.07 3.35 16.53
CA ARG A 213 16.86 3.36 15.70
C ARG A 213 17.19 3.87 14.31
N GLY A 214 16.96 3.00 13.33
CA GLY A 214 17.09 3.32 11.92
C GLY A 214 15.81 3.90 11.31
N PRO A 215 15.79 4.16 10.00
CA PRO A 215 14.58 4.54 9.27
C PRO A 215 13.51 3.43 9.35
N ILE A 216 12.29 3.74 8.90
CA ILE A 216 11.21 2.73 8.84
C ILE A 216 11.64 1.51 8.03
N SER A 217 11.26 0.33 8.52
CA SER A 217 11.66 -0.96 7.96
C SER A 217 11.28 -1.10 6.48
N LYS A 218 12.21 -1.64 5.68
CA LYS A 218 11.93 -2.04 4.29
C LYS A 218 11.30 -3.45 4.20
N LYS A 219 11.35 -4.25 5.27
CA LYS A 219 10.62 -5.53 5.39
C LYS A 219 9.15 -5.23 5.75
N ARG A 220 8.28 -5.11 4.76
CA ARG A 220 6.93 -4.57 4.92
C ARG A 220 5.98 -4.90 3.79
N ASN A 221 4.69 -4.77 4.03
CA ASN A 221 3.72 -4.60 2.95
C ASN A 221 3.78 -3.17 2.41
N LYS A 222 4.45 -2.98 1.26
CA LYS A 222 4.66 -1.66 0.63
C LYS A 222 3.36 -0.96 0.23
N HIS A 223 2.31 -1.73 -0.09
CA HIS A 223 1.02 -1.17 -0.50
C HIS A 223 0.32 -0.53 0.70
N LEU A 224 0.26 -1.24 1.84
CA LEU A 224 -0.27 -0.70 3.09
C LEU A 224 0.52 0.52 3.58
N GLN A 225 1.85 0.41 3.62
CA GLN A 225 2.69 1.51 4.09
C GLN A 225 2.42 2.80 3.30
N THR A 226 2.45 2.71 1.96
CA THR A 226 2.24 3.88 1.10
C THR A 226 0.85 4.49 1.34
N MET A 227 -0.20 3.68 1.35
CA MET A 227 -1.57 4.17 1.54
C MET A 227 -1.80 4.78 2.92
N LEU A 228 -1.28 4.16 3.96
CA LEU A 228 -1.42 4.66 5.33
C LEU A 228 -0.65 5.97 5.55
N ILE A 229 0.52 6.13 4.95
CA ILE A 229 1.28 7.38 5.01
C ILE A 229 0.54 8.49 4.27
N GLU A 230 0.00 8.22 3.07
CA GLU A 230 -0.78 9.23 2.32
C GLU A 230 -2.08 9.59 3.05
N ALA A 231 -2.80 8.62 3.60
CA ALA A 231 -3.97 8.89 4.42
C ALA A 231 -3.61 9.72 5.68
N ALA A 232 -2.50 9.40 6.34
CA ALA A 232 -2.05 10.09 7.55
C ALA A 232 -1.65 11.56 7.32
N LYS A 233 -1.27 11.95 6.11
CA LYS A 233 -1.00 13.37 5.76
C LYS A 233 -2.28 14.21 5.76
N LEU A 234 -3.40 13.61 5.43
CA LEU A 234 -4.69 14.30 5.27
C LEU A 234 -5.64 14.10 6.45
N ALA A 235 -5.55 12.94 7.12
CA ALA A 235 -6.47 12.57 8.19
C ALA A 235 -6.57 13.59 9.34
N PRO A 236 -5.52 14.31 9.77
CA PRO A 236 -5.62 15.35 10.78
C PRO A 236 -6.58 16.50 10.43
N HIS A 237 -6.81 16.78 9.15
CA HIS A 237 -7.77 17.82 8.72
C HIS A 237 -9.24 17.43 8.95
N TRP A 238 -9.51 16.13 9.09
CA TRP A 238 -10.87 15.60 9.19
C TRP A 238 -11.17 14.93 10.52
N ASN A 239 -10.14 14.66 11.32
CA ASN A 239 -10.23 13.89 12.55
C ASN A 239 -9.45 14.59 13.67
N GLU A 240 -10.18 15.18 14.61
CA GLU A 240 -9.63 15.99 15.69
C GLU A 240 -8.66 15.19 16.60
N GLN A 241 -8.98 13.93 16.92
CA GLN A 241 -8.09 13.09 17.70
C GLN A 241 -6.75 12.84 17.00
N LEU A 242 -6.77 12.74 15.66
CA LEU A 242 -5.55 12.60 14.85
C LEU A 242 -4.81 13.92 14.71
N ALA A 243 -5.50 15.06 14.70
CA ALA A 243 -4.88 16.38 14.73
C ALA A 243 -4.09 16.59 16.02
N ILE A 244 -4.66 16.27 17.18
CA ILE A 244 -3.97 16.32 18.47
C ILE A 244 -2.71 15.45 18.47
N VAL A 245 -2.79 14.23 17.93
CA VAL A 245 -1.61 13.35 17.80
C VAL A 245 -0.55 13.97 16.90
N TYR A 246 -0.95 14.54 15.76
CA TYR A 246 -0.05 15.17 14.81
C TYR A 246 0.68 16.35 15.44
N GLU A 247 -0.03 17.29 16.07
CA GLU A 247 0.53 18.49 16.70
C GLU A 247 1.47 18.16 17.86
N ARG A 248 1.08 17.20 18.71
CA ARG A 248 1.94 16.74 19.81
C ARG A 248 3.27 16.19 19.33
N GLU A 249 3.27 15.40 18.26
CA GLU A 249 4.50 14.81 17.73
C GLU A 249 5.30 15.79 16.86
N LEU A 250 4.64 16.77 16.24
CA LEU A 250 5.28 17.85 15.50
C LEU A 250 6.14 18.74 16.42
N LYS A 251 5.64 19.00 17.65
CA LYS A 251 6.40 19.74 18.69
C LYS A 251 7.70 19.04 19.13
N LYS A 252 7.79 17.71 18.93
CA LYS A 252 8.95 16.88 19.34
C LYS A 252 9.91 16.57 18.20
N GLY A 253 9.58 16.95 16.97
CA GLY A 253 10.37 16.63 15.80
C GLY A 253 9.81 17.21 14.52
N ASP A 254 9.95 16.47 13.42
CA ASP A 254 9.56 16.91 12.09
C ASP A 254 8.18 16.40 11.64
N ARG A 255 7.75 16.86 10.48
CA ARG A 255 6.48 16.46 9.85
C ARG A 255 6.41 14.96 9.55
N ASN A 256 7.53 14.32 9.24
CA ASN A 256 7.56 12.88 8.93
C ASN A 256 7.27 12.07 10.19
N ARG A 257 7.85 12.47 11.32
CA ARG A 257 7.57 11.87 12.63
C ARG A 257 6.10 12.00 13.00
N ALA A 258 5.52 13.19 12.87
CA ALA A 258 4.11 13.44 13.14
C ALA A 258 3.20 12.60 12.22
N THR A 259 3.48 12.56 10.92
CA THR A 259 2.74 11.73 9.95
C THR A 259 2.81 10.25 10.31
N LEU A 260 3.98 9.73 10.70
CA LEU A 260 4.13 8.33 11.11
C LEU A 260 3.35 8.00 12.39
N ALA A 261 3.28 8.93 13.35
CA ALA A 261 2.48 8.75 14.55
C ALA A 261 0.98 8.66 14.22
N VAL A 262 0.49 9.53 13.34
CA VAL A 262 -0.88 9.48 12.82
C VAL A 262 -1.13 8.16 12.08
N ALA A 263 -0.23 7.72 11.20
CA ALA A 263 -0.37 6.46 10.48
C ALA A 263 -0.48 5.26 11.42
N ARG A 264 0.32 5.21 12.48
CA ARG A 264 0.24 4.17 13.53
C ARG A 264 -1.11 4.20 14.27
N LYS A 265 -1.63 5.40 14.55
CA LYS A 265 -2.94 5.56 15.19
C LYS A 265 -4.07 5.14 14.27
N LEU A 266 -3.98 5.45 12.96
CA LEU A 266 -4.92 4.95 11.95
C LEU A 266 -4.94 3.42 11.88
N VAL A 267 -3.79 2.75 11.91
CA VAL A 267 -3.72 1.28 11.99
C VAL A 267 -4.47 0.76 13.22
N ALA A 268 -4.31 1.40 14.38
CA ALA A 268 -5.03 0.99 15.59
C ALA A 268 -6.55 1.13 15.43
N TYR A 269 -7.03 2.23 14.83
CA TYR A 269 -8.44 2.46 14.57
C TYR A 269 -8.99 1.44 13.57
N MET A 270 -8.33 1.28 12.42
CA MET A 270 -8.73 0.34 11.37
C MET A 270 -8.75 -1.10 11.88
N LEU A 271 -7.75 -1.52 12.64
CA LEU A 271 -7.72 -2.85 13.25
C LEU A 271 -8.87 -3.08 14.22
N LYS A 272 -9.22 -2.07 15.04
CA LYS A 272 -10.33 -2.16 15.98
C LYS A 272 -11.69 -2.28 15.27
N VAL A 273 -11.92 -1.44 14.27
CA VAL A 273 -13.15 -1.44 13.46
C VAL A 273 -13.28 -2.76 12.72
N ASP A 274 -12.24 -3.19 12.04
CA ASP A 274 -12.22 -4.40 11.23
C ASP A 274 -12.44 -5.68 12.07
N LYS A 275 -11.83 -5.76 13.28
CA LYS A 275 -12.07 -6.88 14.20
C LYS A 275 -13.48 -6.91 14.78
N LYS A 276 -14.06 -5.74 15.03
CA LYS A 276 -15.40 -5.63 15.61
C LYS A 276 -16.51 -5.74 14.55
N GLN A 277 -16.18 -5.61 13.27
CA GLN A 277 -17.14 -5.52 12.16
C GLN A 277 -18.25 -4.51 12.47
N ALA A 278 -17.87 -3.33 12.93
CA ALA A 278 -18.79 -2.28 13.38
C ALA A 278 -18.19 -0.90 13.13
N ASP A 279 -19.03 0.10 13.03
CA ASP A 279 -18.66 1.49 12.79
C ASP A 279 -17.69 2.04 13.84
N PHE A 280 -16.87 2.97 13.42
CA PHE A 280 -15.92 3.65 14.28
C PHE A 280 -16.64 4.55 15.28
N LYS A 281 -16.47 4.25 16.57
CA LYS A 281 -16.89 5.13 17.65
C LYS A 281 -15.65 5.79 18.24
N PRO A 282 -15.51 7.14 18.12
CA PRO A 282 -14.44 7.88 18.81
C PRO A 282 -14.51 7.59 20.32
N ALA A 283 -13.37 7.50 20.97
CA ALA A 283 -13.39 7.55 22.45
C ALA A 283 -13.86 8.93 22.87
N GLU A 284 -14.77 9.02 23.85
CA GLU A 284 -15.14 10.28 24.47
C GLU A 284 -13.86 10.98 24.94
N MET A 285 -13.65 12.22 24.51
CA MET A 285 -12.57 13.02 25.05
C MET A 285 -12.94 13.32 26.48
N GLN A 286 -12.27 12.63 27.42
CA GLN A 286 -12.29 13.09 28.81
C GLN A 286 -11.68 14.49 28.77
N ALA A 287 -12.52 15.47 29.13
CA ALA A 287 -12.07 16.82 29.35
C ALA A 287 -10.96 16.77 30.42
N ALA A 288 -9.76 17.20 30.04
CA ALA A 288 -8.61 17.31 30.92
C ALA A 288 -8.70 18.60 31.68
#